data_9f01b7d3d991efb062dc108cca0b6592
#
_entry.id   9f01b7d3d991efb062dc108cca0b6592
#
_cell.length_a   1.000
_cell.length_b   1.000
_cell.length_c   1.000
_cell.angle_alpha   90.00
_cell.angle_beta   90.00
_cell.angle_gamma   90.00
#
_symmetry.space_group_name_H-M   'P 1'
#
loop_
_entity.id
_entity.type
_entity.pdbx_description
1 polymer ?
#
loop_
_entity_poly.entity_id
_entity_poly.type
_entity_poly.pdbx_seq_one_letter_code
_entity_poly.pdbx_strand_id
1 'polypeptide(L)'
;LSGGMKKRLSICCALAKNPPVLILDEPGASLDIVCKQDIMNYLSAYTKSGGTVIITSHEEGELKLADRMYLLKNGKLNELDHPVIGNELLEIIHR
;
A
#
# COMPACT_ATOMS: atom_id res chain seq x y z
N LEU A 1 -17.46 8.14 -14.68
CA LEU A 1 -16.23 8.17 -13.90
C LEU A 1 -15.22 7.16 -14.43
N SER A 2 -13.94 7.54 -14.51
CA SER A 2 -12.87 6.62 -14.83
C SER A 2 -12.65 5.62 -13.67
N GLY A 3 -11.97 4.51 -13.94
CA GLY A 3 -11.61 3.55 -12.91
C GLY A 3 -10.75 4.18 -11.80
N GLY A 4 -9.82 5.06 -12.18
CA GLY A 4 -8.98 5.79 -11.22
C GLY A 4 -9.79 6.75 -10.34
N MET A 5 -10.75 7.45 -10.91
CA MET A 5 -11.63 8.33 -10.14
C MET A 5 -12.50 7.57 -9.16
N LYS A 6 -13.04 6.43 -9.58
CA LYS A 6 -13.85 5.56 -8.70
C LYS A 6 -13.01 5.07 -7.52
N LYS A 7 -11.77 4.66 -7.77
CA LYS A 7 -10.86 4.17 -6.74
C LYS A 7 -10.50 5.27 -5.75
N ARG A 8 -10.17 6.48 -6.24
CA ARG A 8 -9.91 7.63 -5.39
C ARG A 8 -11.10 7.95 -4.51
N LEU A 9 -12.29 7.99 -5.07
CA LEU A 9 -13.53 8.26 -4.33
C LEU A 9 -13.76 7.21 -3.24
N SER A 10 -13.56 5.94 -3.58
CA SER A 10 -13.71 4.84 -2.62
C SER A 10 -12.76 4.98 -1.44
N ILE A 11 -11.50 5.31 -1.69
CA ILE A 11 -10.50 5.50 -0.63
C ILE A 11 -10.84 6.75 0.20
N CYS A 12 -11.23 7.84 -0.43
CA CYS A 12 -11.64 9.05 0.28
C CYS A 12 -12.84 8.79 1.19
N CYS A 13 -13.82 8.03 0.73
CA CYS A 13 -14.99 7.65 1.54
C CYS A 13 -14.58 6.80 2.76
N ALA A 14 -13.64 5.87 2.57
CA ALA A 14 -13.13 5.06 3.66
C ALA A 14 -12.38 5.93 4.69
N LEU A 15 -11.54 6.85 4.22
CA LEU A 15 -10.79 7.76 5.08
C LEU A 15 -11.69 8.73 5.85
N ALA A 16 -12.81 9.15 5.25
CA ALA A 16 -13.76 10.06 5.88
C ALA A 16 -14.38 9.48 7.15
N LYS A 17 -14.44 8.17 7.26
CA LYS A 17 -14.92 7.47 8.46
C LYS A 17 -13.88 7.46 9.58
N ASN A 18 -12.68 7.92 9.31
CA ASN A 18 -11.56 7.95 10.24
C ASN A 18 -11.34 6.63 10.99
N PRO A 19 -11.20 5.51 10.26
CA PRO A 19 -11.01 4.21 10.90
C PRO A 19 -9.64 4.13 11.58
N PRO A 20 -9.47 3.30 12.63
CA PRO A 20 -8.14 3.09 13.22
C PRO A 20 -7.21 2.30 12.30
N VAL A 21 -7.76 1.40 11.48
CA VAL A 21 -7.00 0.58 10.53
C VAL A 21 -7.70 0.61 9.17
N LEU A 22 -6.93 0.86 8.13
CA LEU A 22 -7.40 0.84 6.74
C LEU A 22 -6.66 -0.27 6.00
N ILE A 23 -7.41 -1.16 5.35
CA ILE A 23 -6.84 -2.28 4.59
C ILE A 23 -7.17 -2.08 3.11
N LEU A 24 -6.15 -2.06 2.27
CA LEU A 24 -6.28 -1.86 0.84
C LEU A 24 -5.54 -2.94 0.07
N ASP A 25 -6.20 -3.48 -0.94
CA ASP A 25 -5.60 -4.47 -1.84
C ASP A 25 -5.15 -3.78 -3.12
N GLU A 26 -3.83 -3.70 -3.31
CA GLU A 26 -3.19 -3.07 -4.48
C GLU A 26 -3.80 -1.72 -4.85
N PRO A 27 -3.72 -0.71 -3.95
CA PRO A 27 -4.44 0.54 -4.13
C PRO A 27 -4.03 1.35 -5.37
N GLY A 28 -2.81 1.19 -5.86
CA GLY A 28 -2.31 1.90 -7.04
C GLY A 28 -2.42 1.13 -8.35
N ALA A 29 -2.89 -0.12 -8.33
CA ALA A 29 -2.91 -0.96 -9.54
C ALA A 29 -3.81 -0.35 -10.61
N SER A 30 -3.35 -0.35 -11.86
CA SER A 30 -4.06 0.15 -13.03
C SER A 30 -4.39 1.64 -13.01
N LEU A 31 -3.74 2.41 -12.14
CA LEU A 31 -3.92 3.86 -12.06
C LEU A 31 -2.79 4.58 -12.80
N ASP A 32 -3.09 5.78 -13.31
CA ASP A 32 -2.05 6.65 -13.84
C ASP A 32 -1.20 7.24 -12.70
N ILE A 33 -0.09 7.87 -13.07
CA ILE A 33 0.88 8.40 -12.11
C ILE A 33 0.26 9.43 -11.17
N VAL A 34 -0.60 10.31 -11.70
CA VAL A 34 -1.23 11.37 -10.90
C VAL A 34 -2.17 10.78 -9.86
N CYS A 35 -3.03 9.84 -10.27
CA CYS A 35 -3.95 9.17 -9.34
C CYS A 35 -3.21 8.38 -8.27
N LYS A 36 -2.14 7.67 -8.64
CA LYS A 36 -1.30 6.95 -7.67
C LYS A 36 -0.71 7.89 -6.64
N GLN A 37 -0.17 9.02 -7.09
CA GLN A 37 0.45 9.99 -6.19
C GLN A 37 -0.57 10.59 -5.22
N ASP A 38 -1.77 10.89 -5.71
CA ASP A 38 -2.83 11.41 -4.85
C ASP A 38 -3.21 10.40 -3.76
N ILE A 39 -3.37 9.14 -4.14
CA ILE A 39 -3.71 8.08 -3.17
C ILE A 39 -2.58 7.93 -2.14
N MET A 40 -1.33 7.90 -2.57
CA MET A 40 -0.20 7.80 -1.66
C MET A 40 -0.13 8.98 -0.70
N ASN A 41 -0.43 10.18 -1.18
CA ASN A 41 -0.48 11.39 -0.34
C ASN A 41 -1.59 11.30 0.71
N TYR A 42 -2.78 10.81 0.33
CA TYR A 42 -3.89 10.63 1.28
C TYR A 42 -3.52 9.61 2.36
N LEU A 43 -2.92 8.49 1.98
CA LEU A 43 -2.52 7.45 2.92
C LEU A 43 -1.41 7.94 3.86
N SER A 44 -0.46 8.70 3.34
CA SER A 44 0.61 9.27 4.14
C SER A 44 0.07 10.26 5.18
N ALA A 45 -0.85 11.12 4.79
CA ALA A 45 -1.49 12.05 5.73
C ALA A 45 -2.28 11.31 6.81
N TYR A 46 -2.99 10.25 6.43
CA TYR A 46 -3.75 9.42 7.36
C TYR A 46 -2.85 8.74 8.40
N THR A 47 -1.72 8.17 7.97
CA THR A 47 -0.78 7.52 8.91
C THR A 47 -0.11 8.54 9.83
N LYS A 48 0.22 9.73 9.34
CA LYS A 48 0.77 10.81 10.16
C LYS A 48 -0.19 11.29 11.24
N SER A 49 -1.49 11.17 11.00
CA SER A 49 -2.50 11.52 12.00
C SER A 49 -2.83 10.38 12.97
N GLY A 50 -2.09 9.29 12.92
CA GLY A 50 -2.21 8.17 13.85
C GLY A 50 -2.91 6.93 13.33
N GLY A 51 -3.34 6.93 12.06
CA GLY A 51 -3.97 5.76 11.44
C GLY A 51 -2.93 4.69 11.06
N THR A 52 -3.42 3.46 10.90
CA THR A 52 -2.62 2.34 10.43
C THR A 52 -3.15 1.89 9.07
N VAL A 53 -2.25 1.72 8.10
CA VAL A 53 -2.59 1.24 6.77
C VAL A 53 -1.90 -0.10 6.52
N ILE A 54 -2.69 -1.07 6.06
CA ILE A 54 -2.18 -2.36 5.59
C ILE A 54 -2.49 -2.43 4.10
N ILE A 55 -1.46 -2.60 3.28
CA ILE A 55 -1.65 -2.73 1.83
C ILE A 55 -1.00 -4.01 1.31
N THR A 56 -1.60 -4.56 0.27
CA THR A 56 -0.91 -5.52 -0.59
C THR A 56 -0.38 -4.76 -1.79
N SER A 57 0.83 -5.05 -2.23
CA SER A 57 1.41 -4.32 -3.35
C SER A 57 2.54 -5.10 -4.02
N HIS A 58 2.70 -4.86 -5.31
CA HIS A 58 3.86 -5.28 -6.11
C HIS A 58 4.63 -4.07 -6.64
N GLU A 59 4.15 -2.86 -6.33
CA GLU A 59 4.73 -1.63 -6.87
C GLU A 59 5.78 -1.05 -5.91
N GLU A 60 6.98 -0.85 -6.43
CA GLU A 60 8.12 -0.38 -5.64
C GLU A 60 7.84 0.96 -4.96
N GLY A 61 7.15 1.87 -5.65
CA GLY A 61 6.79 3.17 -5.08
C GLY A 61 5.91 3.07 -3.85
N GLU A 62 5.02 2.07 -3.79
CA GLU A 62 4.20 1.79 -2.61
C GLU A 62 5.01 1.09 -1.53
N LEU A 63 5.85 0.13 -1.91
CA LEU A 63 6.68 -0.63 -0.98
C LEU A 63 7.67 0.26 -0.22
N LYS A 64 8.17 1.32 -0.87
CA LYS A 64 9.07 2.29 -0.23
C LYS A 64 8.45 3.03 0.95
N LEU A 65 7.12 3.13 1.00
CA LEU A 65 6.42 3.83 2.07
C LEU A 65 6.19 2.97 3.31
N ALA A 66 6.46 1.68 3.23
CA ALA A 66 6.19 0.75 4.32
C ALA A 66 7.14 0.94 5.48
N ASP A 67 6.59 0.99 6.70
CA ASP A 67 7.38 0.94 7.94
C ASP A 67 7.70 -0.50 8.30
N ARG A 68 6.80 -1.43 7.97
CA ARG A 68 6.95 -2.86 8.19
C ARG A 68 6.55 -3.61 6.93
N MET A 69 7.21 -4.72 6.67
CA MET A 69 6.96 -5.49 5.46
C MET A 69 6.84 -6.98 5.78
N TYR A 70 5.87 -7.62 5.16
CA TYR A 70 5.59 -9.05 5.32
C TYR A 70 5.61 -9.71 3.96
N LEU A 71 6.10 -10.94 3.92
CA LEU A 71 6.07 -11.77 2.71
C LEU A 71 5.05 -12.89 2.90
N LEU A 72 4.06 -12.95 2.01
CA LEU A 72 3.12 -14.06 1.93
C LEU A 72 3.64 -15.05 0.91
N LYS A 73 4.05 -16.23 1.37
CA LYS A 73 4.62 -17.26 0.49
C LYS A 73 4.22 -18.64 1.00
N ASN A 74 3.75 -19.49 0.09
CA ASN A 74 3.35 -20.87 0.42
C ASN A 74 2.32 -20.94 1.55
N GLY A 75 1.37 -20.01 1.58
CA GLY A 75 0.34 -19.94 2.59
C GLY A 75 0.80 -19.44 3.96
N LYS A 76 2.02 -18.93 4.05
CA LYS A 76 2.58 -18.42 5.31
C LYS A 76 2.91 -16.95 5.18
N LEU A 77 2.65 -16.20 6.25
CA LEU A 77 2.97 -14.78 6.35
C LEU A 77 4.15 -14.60 7.30
N ASN A 78 5.24 -14.09 6.79
CA ASN A 78 6.46 -13.86 7.57
C ASN A 78 6.86 -12.40 7.51
N GLU A 79 7.14 -11.82 8.68
CA GLU A 79 7.67 -10.45 8.73
C GLU A 79 9.14 -10.45 8.33
N LEU A 80 9.53 -9.50 7.49
CA LEU A 80 10.94 -9.27 7.14
C LEU A 80 11.59 -8.43 8.23
N ASP A 81 12.90 -8.62 8.44
CA ASP A 81 13.65 -7.91 9.50
C ASP A 81 13.59 -6.39 9.32
N HIS A 82 13.53 -5.94 8.07
CA HIS A 82 13.40 -4.53 7.70
C HIS A 82 12.76 -4.45 6.31
N PRO A 83 12.17 -3.31 5.95
CA PRO A 83 11.64 -3.13 4.59
C PRO A 83 12.74 -3.25 3.54
N VAL A 84 12.47 -3.98 2.47
CA VAL A 84 13.41 -4.21 1.38
C VAL A 84 12.74 -3.95 0.04
N ILE A 85 13.52 -3.51 -0.95
CA ILE A 85 13.05 -3.26 -2.31
C ILE A 85 14.10 -3.75 -3.31
N GLY A 86 13.74 -3.77 -4.59
CA GLY A 86 14.66 -4.07 -5.68
C GLY A 86 15.20 -5.49 -5.65
N ASN A 87 16.49 -5.65 -5.94
CA ASN A 87 17.12 -6.96 -6.05
C ASN A 87 17.09 -7.75 -4.75
N GLU A 88 17.24 -7.09 -3.62
CA GLU A 88 17.18 -7.74 -2.32
C GLU A 88 15.81 -8.40 -2.09
N LEU A 89 14.73 -7.71 -2.46
CA LEU A 89 13.39 -8.27 -2.38
C LEU A 89 13.22 -9.44 -3.33
N LEU A 90 13.72 -9.34 -4.56
CA LEU A 90 13.64 -10.42 -5.54
C LEU A 90 14.36 -11.68 -5.05
N GLU A 91 15.50 -11.54 -4.40
CA GLU A 91 16.21 -12.68 -3.81
C GLU A 91 15.38 -13.37 -2.74
N ILE A 92 14.73 -12.59 -1.87
CA ILE A 92 13.89 -13.14 -0.80
C ILE A 92 12.68 -13.88 -1.39
N ILE A 93 12.04 -13.31 -2.41
CA ILE A 93 10.88 -13.91 -3.05
C ILE A 93 11.24 -15.25 -3.73
N HIS A 94 12.43 -15.35 -4.32
CA HIS A 94 12.86 -16.54 -5.07
C HIS A 94 13.55 -17.61 -4.22
N ARG A 95 13.67 -17.41 -2.93
CA ARG A 95 14.23 -18.42 -2.00
C ARG A 95 13.38 -19.69 -1.85
#